data_e8378289ac1502f9faee0f550a00d13d
#
_entry.id   e8378289ac1502f9faee0f550a00d13d
#
_cell.length_a   1.000
_cell.length_b   1.000
_cell.length_c   1.000
_cell.angle_alpha   90.00
_cell.angle_beta   90.00
_cell.angle_gamma   90.00
#
_symmetry.space_group_name_H-M   'P 1'
#
loop_
_entity.id
_entity.type
_entity.pdbx_description
1 polymer ?
#
loop_
_entity_poly.entity_id
_entity_poly.type
_entity_poly.pdbx_seq_one_letter_code
_entity_poly.pdbx_strand_id
1 'polypeptide(L)'
;MMSESLPTEVTILTDVNVLAIGLTDDHPAHDDVYPWIQNALDGPNVLLVFDYYPFRAQYLMTNNFGVDSIDARNAVQSLIRSPARIVGATETTLLAAYEISAENNHDVYDSFIVALAREYDADYLITTDSDFDDLCHGEEVKYTNPIPTEKREKLTFIDG
;
A
#
# COMPACT_ATOMS: atom_id res chain seq x y z
N MET A 1 15.30 -8.97 21.74
CA MET A 1 15.30 -8.88 20.31
C MET A 1 15.20 -7.43 19.88
N MET A 2 15.96 -7.12 18.94
CA MET A 2 15.89 -5.80 18.39
C MET A 2 14.96 -5.78 17.23
N SER A 3 13.96 -5.00 17.31
CA SER A 3 13.19 -4.72 16.12
C SER A 3 14.08 -3.90 15.18
N GLU A 4 14.03 -4.23 13.92
CA GLU A 4 14.70 -3.39 12.94
C GLU A 4 14.07 -2.02 12.96
N SER A 5 14.89 -0.99 12.86
CA SER A 5 14.39 0.36 12.73
C SER A 5 13.71 0.52 11.39
N LEU A 6 12.51 1.06 11.37
CA LEU A 6 11.85 1.43 10.15
C LEU A 6 12.54 2.68 9.57
N PRO A 7 12.50 2.87 8.23
CA PRO A 7 13.19 4.00 7.62
C PRO A 7 12.61 5.34 8.06
N THR A 8 13.45 6.38 8.02
CA THR A 8 13.04 7.73 8.36
C THR A 8 13.43 8.70 7.24
N GLU A 9 12.75 9.82 7.15
CA GLU A 9 12.92 10.83 6.10
C GLU A 9 12.67 10.23 4.72
N VAL A 10 11.63 9.38 4.63
CA VAL A 10 11.28 8.67 3.39
C VAL A 10 9.83 8.92 3.00
N THR A 11 9.57 8.76 1.71
CA THR A 11 8.24 8.80 1.15
C THR A 11 7.80 7.36 0.87
N ILE A 12 6.67 6.98 1.43
CA ILE A 12 6.17 5.61 1.38
C ILE A 12 4.83 5.60 0.65
N LEU A 13 4.72 4.73 -0.35
CA LEU A 13 3.47 4.48 -1.07
C LEU A 13 3.01 3.07 -0.73
N THR A 14 1.71 2.90 -0.47
CA THR A 14 1.15 1.58 -0.20
C THR A 14 0.12 1.23 -1.26
N ASP A 15 -0.08 -0.07 -1.48
CA ASP A 15 -1.22 -0.51 -2.27
C ASP A 15 -2.48 -0.49 -1.38
N VAL A 16 -3.63 -0.77 -2.00
CA VAL A 16 -4.91 -0.69 -1.29
C VAL A 16 -5.05 -1.77 -0.22
N ASN A 17 -4.50 -2.96 -0.46
CA ASN A 17 -4.59 -4.05 0.52
C ASN A 17 -3.87 -3.68 1.82
N VAL A 18 -2.71 -3.08 1.69
CA VAL A 18 -1.93 -2.64 2.87
C VAL A 18 -2.72 -1.61 3.67
N LEU A 19 -3.35 -0.64 3.00
CA LEU A 19 -4.18 0.34 3.69
C LEU A 19 -5.33 -0.33 4.43
N ALA A 20 -6.06 -1.21 3.74
CA ALA A 20 -7.21 -1.87 4.34
C ALA A 20 -6.82 -2.73 5.55
N ILE A 21 -5.71 -3.47 5.44
CA ILE A 21 -5.20 -4.30 6.55
C ILE A 21 -4.78 -3.41 7.71
N GLY A 22 -4.08 -2.33 7.43
CA GLY A 22 -3.63 -1.40 8.46
C GLY A 22 -4.76 -0.71 9.21
N LEU A 23 -5.92 -0.57 8.55
CA LEU A 23 -7.10 0.04 9.16
C LEU A 23 -8.03 -0.98 9.82
N THR A 24 -7.72 -2.28 9.73
CA THR A 24 -8.55 -3.36 10.27
C THR A 24 -7.82 -4.03 11.44
N ASP A 25 -8.12 -3.61 12.66
CA ASP A 25 -7.41 -4.08 13.86
C ASP A 25 -7.45 -5.59 14.03
N ASP A 26 -8.52 -6.24 13.62
CA ASP A 26 -8.71 -7.67 13.79
C ASP A 26 -8.13 -8.52 12.65
N HIS A 27 -7.57 -7.89 11.63
CA HIS A 27 -6.98 -8.64 10.52
C HIS A 27 -5.72 -9.39 11.00
N PRO A 28 -5.55 -10.68 10.59
CA PRO A 28 -4.38 -11.46 11.03
C PRO A 28 -3.02 -10.82 10.74
N ALA A 29 -2.93 -10.00 9.71
CA ALA A 29 -1.68 -9.34 9.33
C ALA A 29 -1.58 -7.89 9.83
N HIS A 30 -2.55 -7.43 10.62
CA HIS A 30 -2.56 -6.04 11.08
C HIS A 30 -1.25 -5.65 11.78
N ASP A 31 -0.75 -6.51 12.66
CA ASP A 31 0.46 -6.20 13.43
C ASP A 31 1.73 -6.17 12.58
N ASP A 32 1.69 -6.78 11.41
CA ASP A 32 2.82 -6.74 10.47
C ASP A 32 2.79 -5.49 9.61
N VAL A 33 1.60 -4.98 9.30
CA VAL A 33 1.39 -3.89 8.36
C VAL A 33 1.32 -2.53 9.07
N TYR A 34 0.61 -2.45 10.18
CA TYR A 34 0.34 -1.20 10.85
C TYR A 34 1.59 -0.39 11.21
N PRO A 35 2.70 -1.01 11.67
CA PRO A 35 3.90 -0.25 11.98
C PRO A 35 4.45 0.54 10.80
N TRP A 36 4.31 0.02 9.58
CA TRP A 36 4.75 0.74 8.39
C TRP A 36 3.90 1.98 8.14
N ILE A 37 2.58 1.87 8.31
CA ILE A 37 1.67 3.00 8.12
C ILE A 37 1.90 4.03 9.21
N GLN A 38 2.00 3.59 10.46
CA GLN A 38 2.24 4.49 11.58
C GLN A 38 3.56 5.23 11.41
N ASN A 39 4.62 4.53 11.02
CA ASN A 39 5.91 5.14 10.75
C ASN A 39 5.83 6.17 9.63
N ALA A 40 5.09 5.86 8.57
CA ALA A 40 4.94 6.74 7.42
C ALA A 40 4.16 8.02 7.76
N LEU A 41 3.33 7.98 8.79
CA LEU A 41 2.56 9.14 9.25
C LEU A 41 3.32 9.97 10.29
N ASP A 42 4.50 9.52 10.70
CA ASP A 42 5.23 10.11 11.82
C ASP A 42 6.41 10.96 11.33
N GLY A 43 6.59 12.11 11.97
CA GLY A 43 7.76 12.96 11.80
C GLY A 43 8.00 13.40 10.37
N PRO A 44 9.25 13.26 9.89
CA PRO A 44 9.64 13.73 8.55
C PRO A 44 9.23 12.79 7.41
N ASN A 45 8.62 11.67 7.71
CA ASN A 45 8.17 10.72 6.70
C ASN A 45 6.89 11.20 6.04
N VAL A 46 6.61 10.69 4.83
CA VAL A 46 5.39 11.00 4.09
C VAL A 46 4.73 9.70 3.66
N LEU A 47 3.45 9.54 4.01
CA LEU A 47 2.62 8.47 3.46
C LEU A 47 1.86 9.04 2.28
N LEU A 48 2.06 8.45 1.09
CA LEU A 48 1.29 8.80 -0.10
C LEU A 48 0.09 7.86 -0.19
N VAL A 49 -1.08 8.42 -0.42
CA VAL A 49 -2.31 7.66 -0.62
C VAL A 49 -2.94 8.12 -1.93
N PHE A 50 -3.12 7.20 -2.88
CA PHE A 50 -3.81 7.52 -4.12
C PHE A 50 -5.28 7.85 -3.78
N ASP A 51 -5.81 8.91 -4.37
CA ASP A 51 -7.10 9.50 -3.97
C ASP A 51 -8.31 8.56 -4.10
N TYR A 52 -8.21 7.51 -4.92
CA TYR A 52 -9.29 6.54 -5.04
C TYR A 52 -9.17 5.39 -4.02
N TYR A 53 -8.01 5.22 -3.40
CA TYR A 53 -7.76 4.09 -2.50
C TYR A 53 -8.58 4.13 -1.20
N PRO A 54 -8.93 5.30 -0.64
CA PRO A 54 -9.81 5.29 0.53
C PRO A 54 -11.13 4.57 0.27
N PHE A 55 -11.73 4.76 -0.91
CA PHE A 55 -12.97 4.08 -1.26
C PHE A 55 -12.76 2.58 -1.42
N ARG A 56 -11.67 2.18 -2.06
CA ARG A 56 -11.34 0.76 -2.26
C ARG A 56 -11.00 0.08 -0.93
N ALA A 57 -10.28 0.77 -0.05
CA ALA A 57 -9.95 0.23 1.27
C ALA A 57 -11.22 0.00 2.08
N GLN A 58 -12.15 0.96 2.06
CA GLN A 58 -13.43 0.81 2.74
C GLN A 58 -14.20 -0.41 2.20
N TYR A 59 -14.22 -0.57 0.89
CA TYR A 59 -14.89 -1.71 0.25
C TYR A 59 -14.29 -3.03 0.73
N LEU A 60 -12.96 -3.14 0.74
CA LEU A 60 -12.29 -4.35 1.21
C LEU A 60 -12.60 -4.63 2.69
N MET A 61 -12.58 -3.60 3.51
CA MET A 61 -12.86 -3.74 4.93
C MET A 61 -14.26 -4.30 5.18
N THR A 62 -15.26 -3.77 4.49
CA THR A 62 -16.65 -4.20 4.70
C THR A 62 -16.96 -5.53 4.02
N ASN A 63 -16.45 -5.75 2.83
CA ASN A 63 -16.83 -6.94 2.04
C ASN A 63 -15.91 -8.14 2.26
N ASN A 64 -14.64 -7.91 2.57
CA ASN A 64 -13.68 -9.00 2.69
C ASN A 64 -13.23 -9.26 4.13
N PHE A 65 -13.16 -8.22 4.95
CA PHE A 65 -12.61 -8.33 6.31
C PHE A 65 -13.68 -8.29 7.40
N GLY A 66 -14.94 -8.17 7.04
CA GLY A 66 -16.03 -8.23 8.00
C GLY A 66 -16.15 -7.02 8.92
N VAL A 67 -15.57 -5.89 8.55
CA VAL A 67 -15.64 -4.67 9.36
C VAL A 67 -17.02 -4.03 9.19
N ASP A 68 -17.62 -3.58 10.29
CA ASP A 68 -18.89 -2.85 10.25
C ASP A 68 -18.73 -1.59 9.41
N SER A 69 -19.76 -1.25 8.62
CA SER A 69 -19.67 -0.13 7.67
C SER A 69 -19.41 1.21 8.34
N ILE A 70 -19.92 1.42 9.55
CA ILE A 70 -19.69 2.67 10.28
C ILE A 70 -18.23 2.74 10.74
N ASP A 71 -17.72 1.64 11.26
CA ASP A 71 -16.33 1.57 11.70
C ASP A 71 -15.35 1.73 10.54
N ALA A 72 -15.65 1.10 9.40
CA ALA A 72 -14.82 1.23 8.21
C ALA A 72 -14.78 2.67 7.73
N ARG A 73 -15.94 3.31 7.67
CA ARG A 73 -16.04 4.71 7.25
C ARG A 73 -15.22 5.61 8.17
N ASN A 74 -15.37 5.42 9.47
CA ASN A 74 -14.64 6.25 10.44
C ASN A 74 -13.14 6.06 10.33
N ALA A 75 -12.68 4.82 10.15
CA ALA A 75 -11.25 4.53 10.02
C ALA A 75 -10.67 5.19 8.76
N VAL A 76 -11.37 5.07 7.63
CA VAL A 76 -10.92 5.65 6.37
C VAL A 76 -10.91 7.17 6.43
N GLN A 77 -11.94 7.78 7.02
CA GLN A 77 -11.98 9.23 7.19
C GLN A 77 -10.85 9.73 8.09
N SER A 78 -10.53 8.96 9.13
CA SER A 78 -9.39 9.30 10.00
C SER A 78 -8.07 9.28 9.23
N LEU A 79 -7.91 8.32 8.33
CA LEU A 79 -6.73 8.28 7.47
C LEU A 79 -6.64 9.53 6.59
N ILE A 80 -7.77 9.93 5.99
CA ILE A 80 -7.82 11.12 5.12
C ILE A 80 -7.47 12.38 5.91
N ARG A 81 -7.89 12.47 7.16
CA ARG A 81 -7.61 13.62 8.02
C ARG A 81 -6.21 13.58 8.65
N SER A 82 -5.51 12.46 8.53
CA SER A 82 -4.16 12.31 9.08
C SER A 82 -3.15 13.12 8.27
N PRO A 83 -1.86 13.13 8.69
CA PRO A 83 -0.82 13.78 7.89
C PRO A 83 -0.53 13.15 6.53
N ALA A 84 -1.23 12.08 6.14
CA ALA A 84 -1.05 11.45 4.84
C ALA A 84 -1.25 12.47 3.71
N ARG A 85 -0.48 12.29 2.65
CA ARG A 85 -0.60 13.12 1.46
C ARG A 85 -1.45 12.39 0.43
N ILE A 86 -2.61 12.96 0.11
CA ILE A 86 -3.50 12.39 -0.91
C ILE A 86 -3.02 12.88 -2.27
N VAL A 87 -2.78 11.94 -3.20
CA VAL A 87 -2.24 12.24 -4.52
C VAL A 87 -3.13 11.69 -5.61
N GLY A 88 -3.12 12.35 -6.77
CA GLY A 88 -3.89 11.92 -7.93
C GLY A 88 -3.00 11.49 -9.07
N ALA A 89 -3.57 10.83 -10.06
CA ALA A 89 -2.88 10.44 -11.28
C ALA A 89 -3.00 11.55 -12.31
N THR A 90 -1.91 11.74 -13.06
CA THR A 90 -1.89 12.64 -14.21
C THR A 90 -1.94 11.80 -15.48
N GLU A 91 -2.06 12.46 -16.63
CA GLU A 91 -1.97 11.76 -17.92
C GLU A 91 -0.64 11.01 -18.01
N THR A 92 0.45 11.64 -17.57
CA THR A 92 1.78 11.01 -17.58
C THR A 92 1.78 9.73 -16.75
N THR A 93 1.15 9.75 -15.57
CA THR A 93 1.06 8.55 -14.71
C THR A 93 0.32 7.42 -15.43
N LEU A 94 -0.80 7.74 -16.06
CA LEU A 94 -1.63 6.74 -16.73
C LEU A 94 -0.89 6.11 -17.91
N LEU A 95 -0.24 6.94 -18.72
CA LEU A 95 0.52 6.42 -19.87
C LEU A 95 1.72 5.59 -19.42
N ALA A 96 2.40 6.01 -18.34
CA ALA A 96 3.50 5.24 -17.78
C ALA A 96 3.04 3.87 -17.30
N ALA A 97 1.83 3.78 -16.72
CA ALA A 97 1.27 2.50 -16.29
C ALA A 97 1.15 1.52 -17.46
N TYR A 98 0.68 1.98 -18.61
CA TYR A 98 0.56 1.14 -19.78
C TYR A 98 1.93 0.73 -20.35
N GLU A 99 2.91 1.63 -20.32
CA GLU A 99 4.27 1.29 -20.75
C GLU A 99 4.89 0.21 -19.86
N ILE A 100 4.76 0.36 -18.53
CA ILE A 100 5.27 -0.62 -17.57
C ILE A 100 4.57 -1.96 -17.77
N SER A 101 3.26 -1.94 -17.96
CA SER A 101 2.47 -3.14 -18.20
C SER A 101 2.94 -3.87 -19.44
N ALA A 102 3.18 -3.14 -20.55
CA ALA A 102 3.62 -3.73 -21.80
C ALA A 102 5.03 -4.30 -21.69
N GLU A 103 5.95 -3.57 -21.07
CA GLU A 103 7.34 -4.00 -20.91
C GLU A 103 7.49 -5.26 -20.08
N ASN A 104 6.64 -5.42 -19.06
CA ASN A 104 6.73 -6.52 -18.11
C ASN A 104 5.69 -7.60 -18.36
N ASN A 105 4.83 -7.42 -19.37
CA ASN A 105 3.71 -8.33 -19.64
C ASN A 105 2.91 -8.58 -18.36
N HIS A 106 2.55 -7.51 -17.68
CA HIS A 106 1.94 -7.56 -16.35
C HIS A 106 0.66 -6.74 -16.31
N ASP A 107 -0.15 -6.98 -15.27
CA ASP A 107 -1.41 -6.29 -15.04
C ASP A 107 -1.22 -4.78 -14.95
N VAL A 108 -2.10 -4.03 -15.61
CA VAL A 108 -2.00 -2.57 -15.63
C VAL A 108 -2.30 -1.94 -14.26
N TYR A 109 -3.11 -2.59 -13.43
CA TYR A 109 -3.39 -2.07 -12.09
C TYR A 109 -2.15 -2.08 -11.21
N ASP A 110 -1.38 -3.16 -11.25
CA ASP A 110 -0.11 -3.24 -10.51
C ASP A 110 0.92 -2.30 -11.10
N SER A 111 0.95 -2.20 -12.42
CA SER A 111 1.85 -1.30 -13.12
C SER A 111 1.54 0.16 -12.79
N PHE A 112 0.28 0.47 -12.55
CA PHE A 112 -0.15 1.82 -12.18
C PHE A 112 0.47 2.26 -10.84
N ILE A 113 0.52 1.37 -9.85
CA ILE A 113 1.08 1.77 -8.56
C ILE A 113 2.58 2.01 -8.66
N VAL A 114 3.27 1.27 -9.54
CA VAL A 114 4.68 1.54 -9.82
C VAL A 114 4.84 2.89 -10.52
N ALA A 115 3.94 3.22 -11.44
CA ALA A 115 3.93 4.52 -12.10
C ALA A 115 3.71 5.67 -11.11
N LEU A 116 2.82 5.47 -10.13
CA LEU A 116 2.61 6.45 -9.06
C LEU A 116 3.88 6.64 -8.23
N ALA A 117 4.54 5.53 -7.89
CA ALA A 117 5.77 5.59 -7.11
C ALA A 117 6.83 6.40 -7.84
N ARG A 118 6.93 6.22 -9.15
CA ARG A 118 7.86 6.98 -9.99
C ARG A 118 7.49 8.45 -10.06
N GLU A 119 6.20 8.75 -10.25
CA GLU A 119 5.70 10.11 -10.40
C GLU A 119 5.96 10.96 -9.14
N TYR A 120 5.77 10.37 -7.98
CA TYR A 120 5.87 11.07 -6.70
C TYR A 120 7.17 10.77 -5.95
N ASP A 121 8.14 10.17 -6.62
CA ASP A 121 9.46 9.86 -6.05
C ASP A 121 9.38 9.09 -4.73
N ALA A 122 8.52 8.07 -4.68
CA ALA A 122 8.40 7.23 -3.50
C ALA A 122 9.69 6.44 -3.29
N ASP A 123 10.14 6.37 -2.04
CA ASP A 123 11.32 5.58 -1.67
C ASP A 123 10.97 4.12 -1.46
N TYR A 124 9.77 3.86 -0.96
CA TYR A 124 9.31 2.50 -0.68
C TYR A 124 7.90 2.28 -1.21
N LEU A 125 7.68 1.10 -1.77
CA LEU A 125 6.35 0.61 -2.11
C LEU A 125 6.06 -0.56 -1.19
N ILE A 126 5.06 -0.42 -0.33
CA ILE A 126 4.66 -1.45 0.63
C ILE A 126 3.43 -2.15 0.07
N THR A 127 3.57 -3.43 -0.21
CA THR A 127 2.48 -4.22 -0.79
C THR A 127 2.60 -5.66 -0.33
N THR A 128 1.47 -6.35 -0.30
CA THR A 128 1.41 -7.76 0.07
C THR A 128 1.54 -8.69 -1.15
N ASP A 129 1.64 -8.12 -2.35
CA ASP A 129 1.71 -8.88 -3.60
C ASP A 129 3.17 -9.10 -4.02
N SER A 130 3.58 -10.37 -4.07
CA SER A 130 4.97 -10.74 -4.42
C SER A 130 5.33 -10.45 -5.87
N ASP A 131 4.35 -10.25 -6.75
CA ASP A 131 4.61 -9.96 -8.16
C ASP A 131 5.36 -8.64 -8.35
N PHE A 132 5.34 -7.78 -7.34
CA PHE A 132 6.05 -6.50 -7.39
C PHE A 132 7.57 -6.64 -7.35
N ASP A 133 8.11 -7.80 -6.99
CA ASP A 133 9.55 -8.04 -7.10
C ASP A 133 10.02 -7.81 -8.53
N ASP A 134 9.31 -8.38 -9.51
CA ASP A 134 9.66 -8.22 -10.92
C ASP A 134 9.37 -6.81 -11.42
N LEU A 135 8.22 -6.25 -11.04
CA LEU A 135 7.81 -4.92 -11.50
C LEU A 135 8.73 -3.82 -11.00
N CYS A 136 9.26 -3.94 -9.80
CA CYS A 136 10.13 -2.94 -9.22
C CYS A 136 11.60 -3.15 -9.57
N HIS A 137 11.92 -4.24 -10.25
CA HIS A 137 13.30 -4.51 -10.67
C HIS A 137 13.75 -3.42 -11.63
N GLY A 138 14.82 -2.72 -11.29
CA GLY A 138 15.31 -1.62 -12.10
C GLY A 138 14.66 -0.27 -11.79
N GLU A 139 13.66 -0.23 -10.92
CA GLU A 139 13.05 1.03 -10.46
C GLU A 139 13.84 1.55 -9.25
N GLU A 140 13.74 2.85 -9.00
CA GLU A 140 14.37 3.45 -7.82
C GLU A 140 13.63 3.11 -6.54
N VAL A 141 12.32 2.87 -6.64
CA VAL A 141 11.50 2.53 -5.49
C VAL A 141 11.83 1.12 -5.00
N LYS A 142 11.89 0.94 -3.68
CA LYS A 142 12.16 -0.37 -3.07
C LYS A 142 10.84 -1.03 -2.69
N TYR A 143 10.63 -2.22 -3.23
CA TYR A 143 9.47 -3.03 -2.88
C TYR A 143 9.71 -3.71 -1.52
N THR A 144 8.70 -3.68 -0.66
CA THR A 144 8.74 -4.37 0.63
C THR A 144 7.38 -4.99 0.91
N ASN A 145 7.40 -6.28 1.25
CA ASN A 145 6.22 -6.96 1.75
C ASN A 145 6.36 -7.06 3.28
N PRO A 146 5.48 -6.42 4.06
CA PRO A 146 5.64 -6.39 5.51
C PRO A 146 5.25 -7.70 6.19
N ILE A 147 4.61 -8.62 5.47
CA ILE A 147 4.14 -9.88 6.05
C ILE A 147 5.23 -10.94 5.93
N PRO A 148 5.62 -11.63 7.04
CA PRO A 148 6.62 -12.69 6.99
C PRO A 148 6.23 -13.81 6.01
N THR A 149 7.21 -14.40 5.35
CA THR A 149 6.99 -15.40 4.30
C THR A 149 6.11 -16.56 4.78
N GLU A 150 6.38 -17.10 5.95
CA GLU A 150 5.62 -18.22 6.51
C GLU A 150 4.16 -17.86 6.78
N LYS A 151 3.91 -16.61 7.10
CA LYS A 151 2.56 -16.12 7.38
C LYS A 151 1.78 -15.85 6.09
N ARG A 152 2.47 -15.50 5.00
CA ARG A 152 1.85 -15.23 3.71
C ARG A 152 1.10 -16.45 3.18
N GLU A 153 1.67 -17.63 3.34
CA GLU A 153 1.05 -18.87 2.89
C GLU A 153 -0.29 -19.11 3.57
N LYS A 154 -0.38 -18.80 4.85
CA LYS A 154 -1.61 -18.95 5.62
C LYS A 154 -2.67 -17.94 5.20
N LEU A 155 -2.27 -16.76 4.79
CA LEU A 155 -3.18 -15.68 4.43
C LEU A 155 -3.70 -15.79 3.00
N THR A 156 -3.09 -16.61 2.16
CA THR A 156 -3.52 -16.81 0.77
C THR A 156 -4.99 -17.21 0.69
N PHE A 157 -5.46 -18.01 1.64
CA PHE A 157 -6.85 -18.45 1.66
C PHE A 157 -7.82 -17.41 2.20
N ILE A 158 -7.31 -16.41 2.88
CA ILE A 158 -8.14 -15.36 3.49
C ILE A 158 -8.38 -14.23 2.50
N ASP A 159 -7.35 -13.90 1.74
CA ASP A 159 -7.38 -12.78 0.79
C ASP A 159 -7.76 -13.23 -0.63
N GLY A 160 -7.83 -14.51 -0.84
CA GLY A 160 -8.07 -15.13 -2.14
C GLY A 160 -9.37 -14.81 -2.83
#